data_783db3906611f886818e09980e9854dc
#
_entry.id   783db3906611f886818e09980e9854dc
#
_cell.length_a   1.000
_cell.length_b   1.000
_cell.length_c   1.000
_cell.angle_alpha   90.00
_cell.angle_beta   90.00
_cell.angle_gamma   90.00
#
_symmetry.space_group_name_H-M   'P 1'
#
loop_
_entity.id
_entity.type
_entity.pdbx_description
1 polymer ?
#
loop_
_entity_poly.entity_id
_entity_poly.type
_entity_poly.pdbx_seq_one_letter_code
_entity_poly.pdbx_strand_id
1 'polypeptide(L)'
;MESENSFWNRRDFLKVGGTSAAALGMAGTAAVPTPAAQAPAAPAGMAPDTPCPKLSIITPYSPQKLAFAAQAGYEGVVVTPGTDFNPNLSDSAIDQILATARTAGIRIVSIEYFAPNHTHPDAGKRAAAQADFIRALEFCHRLGCKFVGTFSGGQPGVRMEDQAAAFADVFSEKYLPVCEKLDVGMGWENYPTGINFATTPAAMQAVFDRVPSKRLGLEFDPSHFVRQYIDPVSAAWQFKDRILAVHAKDTEITQPVLQQVGIAGQGWWRYRIPGQGIVNWTAFLTVLLQIRFNGGIAVEHEDQFWDVPRTADLPDFPQQRKDGFVLARRFLEQYLPGRQA
;
A
#
# COMPACT_ATOMS: atom_id res chain seq x y z
N MET A 1 29.61 17.68 19.17
CA MET A 1 29.30 16.36 18.63
C MET A 1 27.78 16.26 18.62
N GLU A 2 27.20 16.76 17.53
CA GLU A 2 25.76 16.83 17.35
C GLU A 2 25.27 15.49 16.84
N SER A 3 24.26 14.95 17.49
CA SER A 3 23.60 13.71 17.13
C SER A 3 22.64 13.95 15.97
N GLU A 4 23.03 13.56 14.76
CA GLU A 4 22.09 13.49 13.63
C GLU A 4 21.14 12.31 13.81
N ASN A 5 19.98 12.57 14.40
CA ASN A 5 18.81 11.73 14.28
C ASN A 5 18.05 12.11 13.00
N SER A 6 18.51 11.65 11.83
CA SER A 6 17.72 11.78 10.62
C SER A 6 16.75 10.59 10.53
N PHE A 7 15.53 10.81 10.98
CA PHE A 7 14.41 9.96 10.63
C PHE A 7 14.09 10.17 9.14
N TRP A 8 14.53 9.23 8.31
CA TRP A 8 14.11 9.18 6.90
C TRP A 8 12.62 8.83 6.84
N ASN A 9 11.79 9.83 6.66
CA ASN A 9 10.40 9.58 6.33
C ASN A 9 10.23 9.49 4.79
N ARG A 10 9.14 8.90 4.33
CA ARG A 10 8.77 8.77 2.91
C ARG A 10 8.91 10.08 2.12
N ARG A 11 8.75 11.23 2.78
CA ARG A 11 8.78 12.58 2.20
C ARG A 11 10.18 13.06 1.81
N ASP A 12 11.20 12.64 2.52
CA ASP A 12 12.56 13.11 2.27
C ASP A 12 13.17 12.46 1.02
N PHE A 13 12.71 11.26 0.69
CA PHE A 13 13.09 10.57 -0.55
C PHE A 13 12.50 11.26 -1.80
N LEU A 14 11.30 11.85 -1.70
CA LEU A 14 10.64 12.55 -2.81
C LEU A 14 11.28 13.91 -3.16
N LYS A 15 12.07 14.50 -2.26
CA LYS A 15 12.74 15.79 -2.50
C LYS A 15 13.91 15.71 -3.48
N VAL A 16 14.45 14.53 -3.74
CA VAL A 16 15.63 14.36 -4.61
C VAL A 16 15.27 14.26 -6.10
N GLY A 17 14.00 14.03 -6.45
CA GLY A 17 13.53 13.81 -7.82
C GLY A 17 13.01 15.00 -8.61
N GLY A 18 13.05 16.22 -8.08
CA GLY A 18 12.33 17.33 -8.65
C GLY A 18 13.17 18.54 -9.07
N THR A 19 13.94 18.48 -10.14
CA THR A 19 14.27 19.65 -10.96
C THR A 19 14.85 19.22 -12.30
N SER A 20 14.08 19.28 -13.39
CA SER A 20 14.45 19.72 -14.74
C SER A 20 13.33 19.35 -15.72
N ALA A 21 12.39 20.25 -15.92
CA ALA A 21 11.50 20.23 -17.08
C ALA A 21 12.14 21.11 -18.16
N ALA A 22 12.73 20.51 -19.18
CA ALA A 22 13.03 21.19 -20.45
C ALA A 22 12.04 20.68 -21.49
N ALA A 23 11.26 21.59 -22.05
CA ALA A 23 10.32 21.33 -23.12
C ALA A 23 11.07 21.01 -24.42
N LEU A 24 10.77 19.89 -25.05
CA LEU A 24 11.17 19.57 -26.42
C LEU A 24 9.93 19.15 -27.23
N GLY A 25 9.84 19.77 -28.40
CA GLY A 25 8.70 19.74 -29.29
C GLY A 25 8.38 18.37 -29.90
N MET A 26 7.10 18.25 -30.27
CA MET A 26 6.49 17.08 -30.89
C MET A 26 7.00 16.86 -32.31
N ALA A 27 7.44 15.63 -32.62
CA ALA A 27 7.41 15.06 -33.96
C ALA A 27 6.68 13.70 -33.85
N GLY A 28 5.57 13.58 -34.59
CA GLY A 28 4.74 12.38 -34.56
C GLY A 28 5.40 11.18 -35.23
N THR A 29 5.29 10.02 -34.61
CA THR A 29 5.55 8.72 -35.26
C THR A 29 4.31 7.85 -35.13
N ALA A 30 3.94 7.22 -36.26
CA ALA A 30 2.77 6.38 -36.39
C ALA A 30 2.84 5.15 -35.44
N ALA A 31 1.75 4.90 -34.74
CA ALA A 31 1.59 3.74 -33.88
C ALA A 31 1.38 2.47 -34.74
N VAL A 32 2.16 1.43 -34.45
CA VAL A 32 1.91 0.07 -34.94
C VAL A 32 0.77 -0.52 -34.07
N PRO A 33 -0.32 -1.04 -34.63
CA PRO A 33 -1.40 -1.61 -33.84
C PRO A 33 -0.95 -2.95 -33.24
N THR A 34 -0.95 -3.03 -31.92
CA THR A 34 -0.85 -4.29 -31.16
C THR A 34 -2.19 -5.03 -31.31
N PRO A 35 -2.21 -6.35 -31.59
CA PRO A 35 -3.46 -7.08 -31.64
C PRO A 35 -4.12 -7.10 -30.24
N ALA A 36 -5.34 -6.61 -30.16
CA ALA A 36 -6.13 -6.65 -28.95
C ALA A 36 -6.40 -8.11 -28.59
N ALA A 37 -5.86 -8.57 -27.47
CA ALA A 37 -6.28 -9.81 -26.84
C ALA A 37 -7.77 -9.64 -26.46
N GLN A 38 -8.65 -10.47 -27.00
CA GLN A 38 -10.04 -10.50 -26.61
C GLN A 38 -10.14 -10.84 -25.12
N ALA A 39 -10.71 -9.91 -24.35
CA ALA A 39 -11.03 -10.18 -22.96
C ALA A 39 -11.99 -11.38 -22.89
N PRO A 40 -11.77 -12.31 -21.97
CA PRO A 40 -12.74 -13.39 -21.74
C PRO A 40 -14.08 -12.78 -21.32
N ALA A 41 -15.19 -13.34 -21.85
CA ALA A 41 -16.53 -12.91 -21.51
C ALA A 41 -16.72 -12.94 -19.98
N ALA A 42 -17.34 -11.90 -19.44
CA ALA A 42 -17.68 -11.84 -18.02
C ALA A 42 -18.52 -13.08 -17.64
N PRO A 43 -18.21 -13.76 -16.53
CA PRO A 43 -19.02 -14.88 -16.08
C PRO A 43 -20.44 -14.41 -15.77
N ALA A 44 -21.42 -15.17 -16.26
CA ALA A 44 -22.84 -14.92 -16.04
C ALA A 44 -23.15 -14.89 -14.53
N GLY A 45 -23.82 -13.82 -14.08
CA GLY A 45 -24.49 -13.67 -12.81
C GLY A 45 -23.74 -14.19 -11.57
N MET A 46 -23.02 -13.31 -10.88
CA MET A 46 -22.46 -13.65 -9.57
C MET A 46 -23.59 -13.80 -8.54
N ALA A 47 -23.51 -14.85 -7.71
CA ALA A 47 -24.45 -15.07 -6.61
C ALA A 47 -24.41 -13.89 -5.62
N PRO A 48 -25.53 -13.56 -4.94
CA PRO A 48 -25.63 -12.40 -4.04
C PRO A 48 -24.63 -12.40 -2.88
N ASP A 49 -24.02 -13.54 -2.56
CA ASP A 49 -23.01 -13.68 -1.49
C ASP A 49 -21.55 -13.68 -2.00
N THR A 50 -21.31 -13.22 -3.22
CA THR A 50 -19.93 -13.17 -3.72
C THR A 50 -19.11 -12.13 -2.97
N PRO A 51 -17.99 -12.52 -2.35
CA PRO A 51 -17.08 -11.55 -1.74
C PRO A 51 -16.66 -10.49 -2.73
N CYS A 52 -16.80 -9.23 -2.34
CA CYS A 52 -16.38 -8.10 -3.15
C CYS A 52 -15.39 -7.25 -2.36
N PRO A 53 -14.20 -6.96 -2.91
CA PRO A 53 -13.25 -6.07 -2.26
C PRO A 53 -13.86 -4.72 -1.94
N LYS A 54 -13.48 -4.12 -0.81
CA LYS A 54 -13.99 -2.84 -0.36
C LYS A 54 -13.03 -1.71 -0.72
N LEU A 55 -13.54 -0.66 -1.34
CA LEU A 55 -12.73 0.50 -1.69
C LEU A 55 -12.52 1.42 -0.49
N SER A 56 -11.29 1.79 -0.28
CA SER A 56 -10.85 2.71 0.78
C SER A 56 -9.79 3.69 0.25
N ILE A 57 -9.44 4.68 1.06
CA ILE A 57 -8.30 5.56 0.80
C ILE A 57 -7.27 5.45 1.91
N ILE A 58 -6.02 5.77 1.60
CA ILE A 58 -4.94 5.89 2.55
C ILE A 58 -4.75 7.36 2.90
N THR A 59 -4.77 7.69 4.20
CA THR A 59 -4.63 9.08 4.65
C THR A 59 -4.18 9.18 6.11
N PRO A 60 -3.46 10.24 6.51
CA PRO A 60 -3.38 10.62 7.91
C PRO A 60 -4.78 10.93 8.48
N TYR A 61 -4.98 10.66 9.76
CA TYR A 61 -6.24 10.91 10.43
C TYR A 61 -6.64 12.39 10.39
N SER A 62 -7.88 12.65 10.02
CA SER A 62 -8.54 13.93 10.16
C SER A 62 -10.06 13.74 10.01
N PRO A 63 -10.90 14.39 10.84
CA PRO A 63 -12.35 14.34 10.67
C PRO A 63 -12.83 14.75 9.29
N GLN A 64 -12.21 15.79 8.70
CA GLN A 64 -12.54 16.29 7.37
C GLN A 64 -12.22 15.27 6.27
N LYS A 65 -11.09 14.59 6.37
CA LYS A 65 -10.69 13.55 5.41
C LYS A 65 -11.57 12.31 5.50
N LEU A 66 -12.01 11.95 6.72
CA LEU A 66 -12.99 10.89 6.93
C LEU A 66 -14.33 11.24 6.27
N ALA A 67 -14.82 12.46 6.50
CA ALA A 67 -16.05 12.94 5.90
C ALA A 67 -15.96 12.98 4.37
N PHE A 68 -14.84 13.45 3.82
CA PHE A 68 -14.61 13.43 2.38
C PHE A 68 -14.64 11.99 1.81
N ALA A 69 -13.95 11.05 2.44
CA ALA A 69 -13.93 9.68 1.97
C ALA A 69 -15.34 9.07 1.89
N ALA A 70 -16.17 9.29 2.92
CA ALA A 70 -17.57 8.87 2.92
C ALA A 70 -18.39 9.55 1.81
N GLN A 71 -18.28 10.89 1.65
CA GLN A 71 -18.97 11.64 0.62
C GLN A 71 -18.55 11.24 -0.80
N ALA A 72 -17.27 10.92 -0.97
CA ALA A 72 -16.75 10.41 -2.23
C ALA A 72 -17.19 8.95 -2.52
N GLY A 73 -17.90 8.29 -1.59
CA GLY A 73 -18.46 6.94 -1.75
C GLY A 73 -17.46 5.81 -1.47
N TYR A 74 -16.38 6.08 -0.76
CA TYR A 74 -15.51 5.06 -0.23
C TYR A 74 -16.14 4.36 0.98
N GLU A 75 -15.79 3.09 1.21
CA GLU A 75 -16.36 2.27 2.30
C GLU A 75 -15.48 2.27 3.55
N GLY A 76 -14.23 2.70 3.41
CA GLY A 76 -13.27 2.71 4.50
C GLY A 76 -12.10 3.65 4.30
N VAL A 77 -11.32 3.77 5.35
CA VAL A 77 -10.02 4.46 5.34
C VAL A 77 -8.95 3.57 5.95
N VAL A 78 -7.78 3.62 5.38
CA VAL A 78 -6.52 3.14 5.97
C VAL A 78 -5.83 4.35 6.55
N VAL A 79 -5.52 4.32 7.84
CA VAL A 79 -4.98 5.52 8.52
C VAL A 79 -3.51 5.33 8.82
N THR A 80 -2.71 6.30 8.38
CA THR A 80 -1.28 6.37 8.72
C THR A 80 -1.10 7.08 10.07
N PRO A 81 -0.19 6.61 10.97
CA PRO A 81 0.07 7.25 12.24
C PRO A 81 0.55 8.69 12.11
N GLY A 82 0.22 9.47 13.11
CA GLY A 82 0.59 10.87 13.27
C GLY A 82 0.37 11.35 14.70
N THR A 83 0.43 12.65 14.93
CA THR A 83 0.26 13.22 16.28
C THR A 83 -1.06 12.81 16.91
N ASP A 84 -2.16 12.92 16.16
CA ASP A 84 -3.53 12.70 16.64
C ASP A 84 -4.02 11.27 16.40
N PHE A 85 -3.16 10.38 15.92
CA PHE A 85 -3.48 8.99 15.63
C PHE A 85 -2.24 8.11 15.79
N ASN A 86 -2.06 7.52 16.98
CA ASN A 86 -0.89 6.69 17.27
C ASN A 86 -1.18 5.67 18.39
N PRO A 87 -0.33 4.65 18.55
CA PRO A 87 -0.52 3.58 19.55
C PRO A 87 -0.53 4.01 21.01
N ASN A 88 -0.08 5.23 21.32
CA ASN A 88 -0.04 5.74 22.72
C ASN A 88 -1.30 6.48 23.14
N LEU A 89 -2.31 6.56 22.29
CA LEU A 89 -3.58 7.20 22.61
C LEU A 89 -4.32 6.46 23.73
N SER A 90 -5.01 7.23 24.58
CA SER A 90 -5.91 6.67 25.60
C SER A 90 -7.13 6.02 24.97
N ASP A 91 -7.82 5.14 25.70
CA ASP A 91 -9.06 4.52 25.23
C ASP A 91 -10.13 5.57 24.89
N SER A 92 -10.25 6.62 25.70
CA SER A 92 -11.21 7.71 25.43
C SER A 92 -10.90 8.47 24.14
N ALA A 93 -9.63 8.66 23.79
CA ALA A 93 -9.22 9.28 22.51
C ALA A 93 -9.56 8.35 21.34
N ILE A 94 -9.33 7.06 21.47
CA ILE A 94 -9.71 6.07 20.46
C ILE A 94 -11.23 6.04 20.27
N ASP A 95 -11.99 6.06 21.35
CA ASP A 95 -13.47 6.11 21.30
C ASP A 95 -13.97 7.35 20.56
N GLN A 96 -13.33 8.50 20.75
CA GLN A 96 -13.63 9.73 20.01
C GLN A 96 -13.32 9.59 18.51
N ILE A 97 -12.20 8.99 18.15
CA ILE A 97 -11.84 8.69 16.76
C ILE A 97 -12.89 7.79 16.12
N LEU A 98 -13.28 6.72 16.80
CA LEU A 98 -14.29 5.78 16.32
C LEU A 98 -15.69 6.44 16.23
N ALA A 99 -16.03 7.31 17.17
CA ALA A 99 -17.27 8.08 17.10
C ALA A 99 -17.27 9.04 15.90
N THR A 100 -16.14 9.70 15.63
CA THR A 100 -15.98 10.57 14.46
C THR A 100 -16.15 9.78 13.16
N ALA A 101 -15.53 8.62 13.04
CA ALA A 101 -15.66 7.75 11.88
C ALA A 101 -17.12 7.29 11.68
N ARG A 102 -17.80 6.87 12.75
CA ARG A 102 -19.23 6.51 12.71
C ARG A 102 -20.11 7.68 12.26
N THR A 103 -19.87 8.88 12.79
CA THR A 103 -20.62 10.08 12.40
C THR A 103 -20.41 10.43 10.93
N ALA A 104 -19.22 10.24 10.43
CA ALA A 104 -18.92 10.42 9.00
C ALA A 104 -19.51 9.31 8.11
N GLY A 105 -20.00 8.20 8.68
CA GLY A 105 -20.51 7.06 7.92
C GLY A 105 -19.42 6.20 7.27
N ILE A 106 -18.20 6.20 7.83
CA ILE A 106 -17.05 5.46 7.29
C ILE A 106 -16.37 4.63 8.36
N ARG A 107 -15.61 3.59 7.98
CA ARG A 107 -14.87 2.74 8.90
C ARG A 107 -13.37 2.91 8.72
N ILE A 108 -12.62 2.85 9.81
CA ILE A 108 -11.19 2.61 9.77
C ILE A 108 -11.01 1.10 9.56
N VAL A 109 -10.38 0.71 8.44
CA VAL A 109 -10.30 -0.70 8.03
C VAL A 109 -8.96 -1.35 8.34
N SER A 110 -7.90 -0.54 8.37
CA SER A 110 -6.54 -0.94 8.75
C SER A 110 -5.71 0.28 9.12
N ILE A 111 -4.52 0.03 9.62
CA ILE A 111 -3.50 1.06 9.85
C ILE A 111 -2.23 0.69 9.12
N GLU A 112 -1.46 1.69 8.71
CA GLU A 112 -0.10 1.51 8.20
C GLU A 112 0.90 1.91 9.27
N TYR A 113 1.91 1.07 9.48
CA TYR A 113 2.93 1.32 10.47
C TYR A 113 4.32 0.95 9.93
N PHE A 114 4.89 1.83 9.11
CA PHE A 114 6.13 1.60 8.35
C PHE A 114 7.41 1.96 9.11
N ALA A 115 7.30 2.52 10.31
CA ALA A 115 8.46 3.01 11.06
C ALA A 115 9.43 1.92 11.55
N PRO A 116 9.00 0.73 12.02
CA PRO A 116 9.90 -0.23 12.61
C PRO A 116 10.77 -0.97 11.58
N ASN A 117 12.08 -1.03 11.81
CA ASN A 117 12.92 -2.05 11.20
C ASN A 117 13.01 -3.26 12.15
N HIS A 118 12.19 -4.27 11.89
CA HIS A 118 12.01 -5.47 12.74
C HIS A 118 13.30 -6.28 12.93
N THR A 119 14.23 -6.19 11.98
CA THR A 119 15.49 -6.91 11.95
C THR A 119 16.71 -5.99 12.02
N HIS A 120 16.57 -4.81 12.62
CA HIS A 120 17.67 -3.82 12.73
C HIS A 120 18.94 -4.50 13.32
N PRO A 121 20.15 -4.25 12.75
CA PRO A 121 21.39 -4.88 13.24
C PRO A 121 21.72 -4.53 14.69
N ASP A 122 21.47 -3.29 15.11
CA ASP A 122 21.58 -2.89 16.51
C ASP A 122 20.48 -3.53 17.35
N ALA A 123 20.90 -4.25 18.41
CA ALA A 123 19.97 -5.01 19.26
C ALA A 123 18.97 -4.12 20.02
N GLY A 124 19.41 -2.94 20.48
CA GLY A 124 18.55 -2.00 21.20
C GLY A 124 17.49 -1.40 20.28
N LYS A 125 17.89 -0.95 19.10
CA LYS A 125 16.96 -0.41 18.10
C LYS A 125 15.98 -1.49 17.60
N ARG A 126 16.46 -2.72 17.41
CA ARG A 126 15.63 -3.87 17.04
C ARG A 126 14.58 -4.15 18.11
N ALA A 127 14.98 -4.24 19.38
CA ALA A 127 14.07 -4.48 20.50
C ALA A 127 13.01 -3.36 20.61
N ALA A 128 13.42 -2.11 20.47
CA ALA A 128 12.52 -0.96 20.48
C ALA A 128 11.52 -1.02 19.32
N ALA A 129 11.98 -1.31 18.09
CA ALA A 129 11.16 -1.44 16.91
C ALA A 129 10.12 -2.58 17.06
N GLN A 130 10.54 -3.71 17.61
CA GLN A 130 9.64 -4.86 17.86
C GLN A 130 8.58 -4.53 18.91
N ALA A 131 8.97 -3.89 20.02
CA ALA A 131 8.02 -3.47 21.06
C ALA A 131 7.04 -2.42 20.54
N ASP A 132 7.50 -1.51 19.69
CA ASP A 132 6.68 -0.49 19.06
C ASP A 132 5.65 -1.10 18.11
N PHE A 133 6.06 -2.08 17.32
CA PHE A 133 5.14 -2.78 16.42
C PHE A 133 4.09 -3.63 17.16
N ILE A 134 4.43 -4.23 18.30
CA ILE A 134 3.45 -4.90 19.18
C ILE A 134 2.38 -3.90 19.62
N ARG A 135 2.76 -2.68 20.03
CA ARG A 135 1.77 -1.63 20.35
C ARG A 135 0.90 -1.25 19.16
N ALA A 136 1.45 -1.29 17.93
CA ALA A 136 0.66 -1.05 16.73
C ALA A 136 -0.37 -2.16 16.48
N LEU A 137 -0.04 -3.43 16.74
CA LEU A 137 -1.00 -4.54 16.68
C LEU A 137 -2.12 -4.39 17.72
N GLU A 138 -1.77 -4.01 18.95
CA GLU A 138 -2.74 -3.73 20.02
C GLU A 138 -3.64 -2.54 19.67
N PHE A 139 -3.07 -1.49 19.13
CA PHE A 139 -3.81 -0.31 18.66
C PHE A 139 -4.78 -0.66 17.53
N CYS A 140 -4.35 -1.44 16.55
CA CYS A 140 -5.20 -1.96 15.49
C CYS A 140 -6.41 -2.73 16.05
N HIS A 141 -6.19 -3.61 17.01
CA HIS A 141 -7.25 -4.34 17.69
C HIS A 141 -8.24 -3.40 18.42
N ARG A 142 -7.74 -2.40 19.16
CA ARG A 142 -8.55 -1.40 19.85
C ARG A 142 -9.41 -0.56 18.91
N LEU A 143 -8.92 -0.31 17.69
CA LEU A 143 -9.69 0.33 16.61
C LEU A 143 -10.74 -0.59 15.98
N GLY A 144 -10.76 -1.87 16.31
CA GLY A 144 -11.60 -2.87 15.66
C GLY A 144 -11.12 -3.29 14.27
N CYS A 145 -9.89 -2.95 13.92
CA CYS A 145 -9.26 -3.34 12.66
C CYS A 145 -8.69 -4.75 12.72
N LYS A 146 -8.41 -5.33 11.57
CA LYS A 146 -7.91 -6.72 11.45
C LYS A 146 -6.54 -6.83 10.79
N PHE A 147 -5.94 -5.71 10.38
CA PHE A 147 -4.71 -5.73 9.61
C PHE A 147 -3.84 -4.49 9.93
N VAL A 148 -2.53 -4.73 10.03
CA VAL A 148 -1.49 -3.70 10.11
C VAL A 148 -0.54 -3.86 8.94
N GLY A 149 -0.46 -2.82 8.10
CA GLY A 149 0.54 -2.70 7.04
C GLY A 149 1.90 -2.26 7.60
N THR A 150 3.00 -2.82 7.09
CA THR A 150 4.36 -2.49 7.53
C THR A 150 5.38 -2.71 6.42
N PHE A 151 6.68 -2.65 6.74
CA PHE A 151 7.77 -3.16 5.91
C PHE A 151 8.34 -4.45 6.49
N SER A 152 9.02 -5.26 5.67
CA SER A 152 9.67 -6.50 6.13
C SER A 152 10.92 -6.26 6.98
N GLY A 153 11.35 -5.01 7.08
CA GLY A 153 12.68 -4.69 7.61
C GLY A 153 13.77 -4.93 6.56
N GLY A 154 15.01 -4.65 6.91
CA GLY A 154 16.12 -4.87 6.00
C GLY A 154 17.47 -4.52 6.61
N GLN A 155 18.49 -5.23 6.16
CA GLN A 155 19.88 -5.01 6.51
C GLN A 155 20.72 -5.00 5.23
N PRO A 156 21.22 -3.83 4.79
CA PRO A 156 22.06 -3.74 3.60
C PRO A 156 23.27 -4.68 3.67
N GLY A 157 23.54 -5.39 2.57
CA GLY A 157 24.68 -6.32 2.48
C GLY A 157 24.47 -7.70 3.10
N VAL A 158 23.35 -7.94 3.77
CA VAL A 158 22.97 -9.28 4.26
C VAL A 158 22.25 -10.06 3.16
N ARG A 159 22.54 -11.33 3.01
CA ARG A 159 21.90 -12.19 2.00
C ARG A 159 20.40 -12.27 2.24
N MET A 160 19.63 -12.38 1.18
CA MET A 160 18.16 -12.45 1.20
C MET A 160 17.66 -13.57 2.10
N GLU A 161 18.25 -14.76 2.02
CA GLU A 161 17.85 -15.94 2.79
C GLU A 161 18.05 -15.74 4.30
N ASP A 162 19.13 -15.05 4.70
CA ASP A 162 19.44 -14.74 6.09
C ASP A 162 18.47 -13.67 6.64
N GLN A 163 18.11 -12.68 5.82
CA GLN A 163 17.10 -11.71 6.17
C GLN A 163 15.71 -12.35 6.29
N ALA A 164 15.36 -13.27 5.39
CA ALA A 164 14.10 -14.01 5.44
C ALA A 164 14.01 -14.88 6.71
N ALA A 165 15.10 -15.54 7.09
CA ALA A 165 15.17 -16.31 8.33
C ALA A 165 14.98 -15.39 9.54
N ALA A 166 15.75 -14.30 9.63
CA ALA A 166 15.66 -13.35 10.74
C ALA A 166 14.26 -12.73 10.91
N PHE A 167 13.61 -12.38 9.80
CA PHE A 167 12.23 -11.84 9.85
C PHE A 167 11.21 -12.91 10.25
N ALA A 168 11.36 -14.14 9.73
CA ALA A 168 10.49 -15.26 10.08
C ALA A 168 10.59 -15.62 11.57
N ASP A 169 11.80 -15.59 12.14
CA ASP A 169 12.02 -15.82 13.57
C ASP A 169 11.34 -14.74 14.42
N VAL A 170 11.54 -13.47 14.05
CA VAL A 170 10.88 -12.33 14.75
C VAL A 170 9.36 -12.46 14.68
N PHE A 171 8.82 -12.75 13.49
CA PHE A 171 7.38 -12.93 13.35
C PHE A 171 6.87 -14.07 14.23
N SER A 172 7.48 -15.24 14.13
CA SER A 172 7.01 -16.45 14.82
C SER A 172 7.12 -16.35 16.34
N GLU A 173 8.19 -15.74 16.84
CA GLU A 173 8.45 -15.64 18.28
C GLU A 173 7.75 -14.47 18.95
N LYS A 174 7.64 -13.31 18.27
CA LYS A 174 7.20 -12.06 18.88
C LYS A 174 5.80 -11.63 18.44
N TYR A 175 5.49 -11.74 17.14
CA TYR A 175 4.25 -11.18 16.60
C TYR A 175 3.13 -12.19 16.47
N LEU A 176 3.42 -13.41 16.07
CA LEU A 176 2.39 -14.43 15.87
C LEU A 176 1.52 -14.67 17.11
N PRO A 177 2.08 -14.82 18.34
CA PRO A 177 1.26 -15.00 19.54
C PRO A 177 0.34 -13.78 19.80
N VAL A 178 0.79 -12.58 19.51
CA VAL A 178 0.00 -11.36 19.65
C VAL A 178 -1.09 -11.29 18.58
N CYS A 179 -0.74 -11.59 17.32
CA CYS A 179 -1.69 -11.63 16.22
C CYS A 179 -2.83 -12.63 16.45
N GLU A 180 -2.50 -13.81 16.98
CA GLU A 180 -3.50 -14.84 17.32
C GLU A 180 -4.39 -14.42 18.47
N LYS A 181 -3.81 -13.90 19.56
CA LYS A 181 -4.55 -13.42 20.74
C LYS A 181 -5.51 -12.29 20.39
N LEU A 182 -5.09 -11.36 19.53
CA LEU A 182 -5.85 -10.15 19.19
C LEU A 182 -6.75 -10.33 17.95
N ASP A 183 -6.64 -11.45 17.26
CA ASP A 183 -7.28 -11.70 15.97
C ASP A 183 -6.96 -10.62 14.94
N VAL A 184 -5.66 -10.26 14.82
CA VAL A 184 -5.11 -9.28 13.88
C VAL A 184 -4.09 -9.97 12.98
N GLY A 185 -4.02 -9.59 11.71
CA GLY A 185 -2.96 -9.95 10.80
C GLY A 185 -1.98 -8.80 10.58
N MET A 186 -0.80 -9.12 10.09
CA MET A 186 0.14 -8.14 9.55
C MET A 186 0.62 -8.53 8.16
N GLY A 187 0.99 -7.54 7.37
CA GLY A 187 1.61 -7.76 6.09
C GLY A 187 2.57 -6.63 5.76
N TRP A 188 3.53 -6.94 4.91
CA TRP A 188 4.42 -5.90 4.42
C TRP A 188 4.05 -5.49 3.01
N GLU A 189 4.24 -4.19 2.75
CA GLU A 189 4.15 -3.64 1.41
C GLU A 189 5.42 -3.98 0.62
N ASN A 190 5.29 -4.26 -0.66
CA ASN A 190 6.42 -4.56 -1.55
C ASN A 190 7.17 -3.31 -2.06
N TYR A 191 7.17 -2.21 -1.31
CA TYR A 191 7.87 -0.97 -1.63
C TYR A 191 9.40 -1.17 -1.66
N PRO A 192 10.08 -0.98 -2.81
CA PRO A 192 11.52 -1.21 -2.93
C PRO A 192 12.32 -0.07 -2.29
N THR A 193 12.68 -0.27 -1.03
CA THR A 193 13.51 0.64 -0.22
C THR A 193 14.57 -0.15 0.55
N GLY A 194 15.63 0.54 1.03
CA GLY A 194 16.73 -0.10 1.76
C GLY A 194 16.36 -0.71 3.12
N ILE A 195 15.17 -0.39 3.65
CA ILE A 195 14.65 -0.96 4.91
C ILE A 195 13.55 -2.00 4.68
N ASN A 196 13.42 -2.51 3.45
CA ASN A 196 12.43 -3.49 3.07
C ASN A 196 13.05 -4.50 2.10
N PHE A 197 13.43 -5.67 2.59
CA PHE A 197 14.16 -6.65 1.77
C PHE A 197 13.22 -7.50 0.90
N ALA A 198 12.00 -7.78 1.38
CA ALA A 198 11.10 -8.72 0.73
C ALA A 198 10.19 -8.03 -0.30
N THR A 199 10.79 -7.45 -1.34
CA THR A 199 10.12 -6.67 -2.38
C THR A 199 9.99 -7.38 -3.72
N THR A 200 10.55 -8.58 -3.83
CA THR A 200 10.49 -9.42 -5.04
C THR A 200 9.82 -10.76 -4.73
N PRO A 201 9.23 -11.45 -5.72
CA PRO A 201 8.61 -12.76 -5.51
C PRO A 201 9.55 -13.79 -4.85
N ALA A 202 10.83 -13.81 -5.21
CA ALA A 202 11.79 -14.71 -4.61
C ALA A 202 11.99 -14.43 -3.10
N ALA A 203 12.12 -13.16 -2.71
CA ALA A 203 12.29 -12.80 -1.32
C ALA A 203 11.00 -13.04 -0.49
N MET A 204 9.83 -12.78 -1.07
CA MET A 204 8.54 -13.09 -0.46
C MET A 204 8.39 -14.59 -0.22
N GLN A 205 8.70 -15.42 -1.22
CA GLN A 205 8.63 -16.87 -1.11
C GLN A 205 9.56 -17.37 -0.01
N ALA A 206 10.80 -16.86 0.09
CA ALA A 206 11.74 -17.23 1.12
C ALA A 206 11.23 -17.00 2.55
N VAL A 207 10.39 -15.94 2.75
CA VAL A 207 9.70 -15.72 4.03
C VAL A 207 8.55 -16.70 4.22
N PHE A 208 7.69 -16.87 3.22
CA PHE A 208 6.50 -17.72 3.35
C PHE A 208 6.81 -19.20 3.47
N ASP A 209 7.93 -19.67 2.93
CA ASP A 209 8.42 -21.05 3.13
C ASP A 209 8.75 -21.34 4.60
N ARG A 210 9.07 -20.28 5.37
CA ARG A 210 9.40 -20.37 6.81
C ARG A 210 8.22 -20.10 7.72
N VAL A 211 7.22 -19.33 7.24
CA VAL A 211 6.08 -18.92 8.04
C VAL A 211 4.77 -19.43 7.42
N PRO A 212 4.25 -20.57 7.88
CA PRO A 212 2.99 -21.13 7.35
C PRO A 212 1.75 -20.34 7.79
N SER A 213 1.82 -19.60 8.90
CA SER A 213 0.68 -18.86 9.45
C SER A 213 0.14 -17.83 8.45
N LYS A 214 -1.20 -17.81 8.30
CA LYS A 214 -1.92 -16.81 7.47
C LYS A 214 -2.09 -15.46 8.16
N ARG A 215 -1.63 -15.32 9.41
CA ARG A 215 -1.55 -14.02 10.08
C ARG A 215 -0.46 -13.13 9.49
N LEU A 216 0.48 -13.71 8.74
CA LEU A 216 1.47 -13.00 7.94
C LEU A 216 1.10 -13.04 6.45
N GLY A 217 1.03 -11.89 5.82
CA GLY A 217 0.73 -11.76 4.40
C GLY A 217 1.34 -10.53 3.75
N LEU A 218 0.74 -10.14 2.65
CA LEU A 218 1.16 -8.99 1.85
C LEU A 218 0.11 -7.87 1.95
N GLU A 219 0.59 -6.67 2.07
CA GLU A 219 -0.06 -5.47 1.61
C GLU A 219 0.42 -5.24 0.17
N PHE A 220 -0.36 -5.78 -0.77
CA PHE A 220 0.08 -5.95 -2.15
C PHE A 220 -0.10 -4.66 -2.96
N ASP A 221 1.00 -4.10 -3.43
CA ASP A 221 0.99 -2.92 -4.31
C ASP A 221 1.47 -3.27 -5.73
N PRO A 222 0.59 -3.29 -6.73
CA PRO A 222 0.97 -3.60 -8.11
C PRO A 222 1.93 -2.57 -8.72
N SER A 223 1.87 -1.31 -8.28
CA SER A 223 2.69 -0.23 -8.83
C SER A 223 4.19 -0.43 -8.57
N HIS A 224 4.51 -1.00 -7.41
CA HIS A 224 5.88 -1.28 -7.03
C HIS A 224 6.50 -2.43 -7.82
N PHE A 225 5.70 -3.40 -8.23
CA PHE A 225 6.14 -4.47 -9.13
C PHE A 225 6.41 -3.92 -10.54
N VAL A 226 5.48 -3.10 -11.07
CA VAL A 226 5.67 -2.45 -12.39
C VAL A 226 6.97 -1.63 -12.42
N ARG A 227 7.24 -0.83 -11.38
CA ARG A 227 8.48 -0.08 -11.24
C ARG A 227 9.73 -0.96 -11.26
N GLN A 228 9.63 -2.20 -10.80
CA GLN A 228 10.71 -3.19 -10.79
C GLN A 228 10.71 -4.09 -12.03
N TYR A 229 9.85 -3.85 -13.03
CA TYR A 229 9.64 -4.72 -14.19
C TYR A 229 9.23 -6.16 -13.81
N ILE A 230 8.52 -6.31 -12.72
CA ILE A 230 7.90 -7.57 -12.28
C ILE A 230 6.41 -7.52 -12.66
N ASP A 231 5.89 -8.61 -13.22
CA ASP A 231 4.46 -8.68 -13.54
C ASP A 231 3.62 -8.84 -12.28
N PRO A 232 2.79 -7.84 -11.92
CA PRO A 232 1.97 -7.89 -10.72
C PRO A 232 0.85 -8.94 -10.78
N VAL A 233 0.39 -9.30 -11.99
CA VAL A 233 -0.66 -10.30 -12.15
C VAL A 233 -0.14 -11.70 -11.82
N SER A 234 1.03 -12.06 -12.34
CA SER A 234 1.71 -13.32 -12.00
C SER A 234 2.05 -13.39 -10.52
N ALA A 235 2.54 -12.29 -9.94
CA ALA A 235 2.84 -12.23 -8.51
C ALA A 235 1.57 -12.39 -7.65
N ALA A 236 0.46 -11.79 -8.04
CA ALA A 236 -0.82 -11.94 -7.34
C ALA A 236 -1.32 -13.39 -7.37
N TRP A 237 -1.18 -14.09 -8.49
CA TRP A 237 -1.49 -15.53 -8.57
C TRP A 237 -0.59 -16.38 -7.69
N GLN A 238 0.71 -16.11 -7.68
CA GLN A 238 1.67 -16.84 -6.87
C GLN A 238 1.35 -16.72 -5.38
N PHE A 239 1.01 -15.51 -4.93
CA PHE A 239 0.76 -15.21 -3.52
C PHE A 239 -0.72 -15.06 -3.17
N LYS A 240 -1.61 -15.64 -3.96
CA LYS A 240 -3.07 -15.52 -3.80
C LYS A 240 -3.59 -15.78 -2.38
N ASP A 241 -2.97 -16.71 -1.66
CA ASP A 241 -3.35 -17.08 -0.30
C ASP A 241 -2.66 -16.24 0.78
N ARG A 242 -1.93 -15.21 0.37
CA ARG A 242 -1.13 -14.33 1.23
C ARG A 242 -1.50 -12.85 1.08
N ILE A 243 -2.35 -12.49 0.14
CA ILE A 243 -2.81 -11.10 -0.03
C ILE A 243 -3.83 -10.79 1.07
N LEU A 244 -3.47 -9.90 2.00
CA LEU A 244 -4.33 -9.46 3.11
C LEU A 244 -4.92 -8.07 2.86
N ALA A 245 -4.18 -7.19 2.20
CA ALA A 245 -4.60 -5.87 1.77
C ALA A 245 -4.00 -5.54 0.40
N VAL A 246 -4.58 -4.56 -0.29
CA VAL A 246 -4.12 -4.11 -1.61
C VAL A 246 -4.03 -2.59 -1.62
N HIS A 247 -2.90 -2.06 -2.08
CA HIS A 247 -2.79 -0.66 -2.46
C HIS A 247 -3.19 -0.48 -3.92
N ALA A 248 -4.14 0.41 -4.15
CA ALA A 248 -4.51 0.81 -5.50
C ALA A 248 -3.72 2.05 -5.87
N LYS A 249 -2.55 1.81 -6.43
CA LYS A 249 -1.63 2.79 -6.98
C LYS A 249 -1.13 2.30 -8.33
N ASP A 250 -0.90 3.20 -9.26
CA ASP A 250 -0.41 2.89 -10.59
C ASP A 250 1.02 3.44 -10.80
N THR A 251 1.66 3.00 -11.85
CA THR A 251 2.99 3.50 -12.24
C THR A 251 3.01 3.80 -13.74
N GLU A 252 3.42 5.00 -14.09
CA GLU A 252 3.74 5.40 -15.44
C GLU A 252 5.23 5.23 -15.70
N ILE A 253 5.58 4.64 -16.84
CA ILE A 253 6.97 4.51 -17.32
C ILE A 253 7.17 5.44 -18.51
N THR A 254 8.08 6.40 -18.36
CA THR A 254 8.44 7.35 -19.43
C THR A 254 9.56 6.75 -20.26
N GLN A 255 9.22 5.95 -21.28
CA GLN A 255 10.17 5.22 -22.12
C GLN A 255 11.30 6.07 -22.71
N PRO A 256 11.06 7.28 -23.26
CA PRO A 256 12.15 8.12 -23.76
C PRO A 256 13.18 8.49 -22.71
N VAL A 257 12.75 8.75 -21.48
CA VAL A 257 13.67 9.05 -20.37
C VAL A 257 14.43 7.79 -19.96
N LEU A 258 13.72 6.66 -19.81
CA LEU A 258 14.34 5.38 -19.47
C LEU A 258 15.46 5.00 -20.46
N GLN A 259 15.24 5.18 -21.76
CA GLN A 259 16.25 4.89 -22.79
C GLN A 259 17.50 5.76 -22.68
N GLN A 260 17.39 6.95 -22.10
CA GLN A 260 18.54 7.86 -21.92
C GLN A 260 19.29 7.59 -20.61
N VAL A 261 18.57 7.31 -19.52
CA VAL A 261 19.19 7.24 -18.19
C VAL A 261 19.36 5.80 -17.68
N GLY A 262 18.72 4.83 -18.31
CA GLY A 262 18.69 3.43 -17.86
C GLY A 262 17.89 3.25 -16.57
N ILE A 263 17.76 2.00 -16.12
CA ILE A 263 16.98 1.65 -14.91
C ILE A 263 17.57 2.20 -13.60
N ALA A 264 18.89 2.47 -13.59
CA ALA A 264 19.58 3.08 -12.46
C ALA A 264 19.47 4.61 -12.42
N GLY A 265 19.02 5.24 -13.52
CA GLY A 265 18.80 6.66 -13.59
C GLY A 265 17.51 7.11 -12.93
N GLN A 266 17.21 8.40 -13.02
CA GLN A 266 16.05 9.00 -12.38
C GLN A 266 15.06 9.58 -13.39
N GLY A 267 13.80 9.78 -12.97
CA GLY A 267 12.78 10.47 -13.77
C GLY A 267 12.10 9.62 -14.83
N TRP A 268 12.44 8.34 -14.99
CA TRP A 268 11.84 7.45 -15.99
C TRP A 268 10.54 6.79 -15.55
N TRP A 269 10.14 6.92 -14.28
CA TRP A 269 8.88 6.43 -13.72
C TRP A 269 8.31 7.44 -12.75
N ARG A 270 6.99 7.37 -12.55
CA ARG A 270 6.29 8.10 -11.49
C ARG A 270 5.03 7.35 -11.07
N TYR A 271 4.61 7.56 -9.83
CA TYR A 271 3.33 7.02 -9.38
C TYR A 271 2.17 7.83 -9.93
N ARG A 272 1.08 7.12 -10.18
CA ARG A 272 -0.16 7.66 -10.69
C ARG A 272 -1.34 7.12 -9.87
N ILE A 273 -2.48 7.81 -9.94
CA ILE A 273 -3.74 7.20 -9.49
C ILE A 273 -4.10 6.02 -10.42
N PRO A 274 -4.90 5.01 -9.92
CA PRO A 274 -5.32 3.87 -10.72
C PRO A 274 -5.92 4.26 -12.08
N GLY A 275 -5.45 3.61 -13.14
CA GLY A 275 -5.86 3.83 -14.52
C GLY A 275 -5.09 4.93 -15.26
N GLN A 276 -4.16 5.60 -14.60
CA GLN A 276 -3.32 6.65 -15.19
C GLN A 276 -1.88 6.17 -15.49
N GLY A 277 -1.57 4.92 -15.21
CA GLY A 277 -0.29 4.26 -15.46
C GLY A 277 -0.43 3.05 -16.38
N ILE A 278 0.42 2.04 -16.16
CA ILE A 278 0.48 0.84 -16.99
C ILE A 278 0.14 -0.47 -16.26
N VAL A 279 -0.35 -0.41 -15.02
CA VAL A 279 -0.86 -1.59 -14.33
C VAL A 279 -2.04 -2.17 -15.11
N ASN A 280 -2.00 -3.46 -15.41
CA ASN A 280 -3.14 -4.14 -16.03
C ASN A 280 -4.23 -4.41 -14.98
N TRP A 281 -5.01 -3.36 -14.66
CA TRP A 281 -6.06 -3.41 -13.64
C TRP A 281 -7.13 -4.46 -13.93
N THR A 282 -7.51 -4.64 -15.19
CA THR A 282 -8.50 -5.65 -15.57
C THR A 282 -8.03 -7.04 -15.17
N ALA A 283 -6.80 -7.41 -15.54
CA ALA A 283 -6.25 -8.72 -15.18
C ALA A 283 -6.00 -8.82 -13.67
N PHE A 284 -5.45 -7.79 -13.03
CA PHE A 284 -5.17 -7.80 -11.60
C PHE A 284 -6.43 -7.95 -10.75
N LEU A 285 -7.47 -7.14 -11.01
CA LEU A 285 -8.74 -7.23 -10.29
C LEU A 285 -9.47 -8.55 -10.58
N THR A 286 -9.33 -9.11 -11.80
CA THR A 286 -9.83 -10.46 -12.10
C THR A 286 -9.20 -11.51 -11.19
N VAL A 287 -7.88 -11.43 -10.93
CA VAL A 287 -7.24 -12.34 -9.94
C VAL A 287 -7.93 -12.21 -8.59
N LEU A 288 -8.08 -10.98 -8.08
CA LEU A 288 -8.68 -10.74 -6.76
C LEU A 288 -10.10 -11.30 -6.66
N LEU A 289 -10.90 -11.16 -7.71
CA LEU A 289 -12.27 -11.73 -7.76
C LEU A 289 -12.23 -13.26 -7.79
N GLN A 290 -11.35 -13.87 -8.58
CA GLN A 290 -11.26 -15.33 -8.70
C GLN A 290 -10.77 -15.99 -7.42
N ILE A 291 -9.87 -15.36 -6.67
CA ILE A 291 -9.44 -15.85 -5.35
C ILE A 291 -10.44 -15.52 -4.23
N ARG A 292 -11.57 -14.88 -4.57
CA ARG A 292 -12.61 -14.42 -3.63
C ARG A 292 -12.08 -13.46 -2.56
N PHE A 293 -11.14 -12.59 -2.96
CA PHE A 293 -10.59 -11.58 -2.05
C PHE A 293 -11.71 -10.65 -1.56
N ASN A 294 -11.83 -10.50 -0.25
CA ASN A 294 -12.83 -9.65 0.40
C ASN A 294 -12.22 -8.58 1.32
N GLY A 295 -10.90 -8.40 1.24
CA GLY A 295 -10.16 -7.38 1.97
C GLY A 295 -10.34 -5.97 1.40
N GLY A 296 -9.58 -5.02 1.93
CA GLY A 296 -9.54 -3.65 1.46
C GLY A 296 -8.68 -3.46 0.20
N ILE A 297 -9.18 -2.68 -0.73
CA ILE A 297 -8.39 -2.07 -1.81
C ILE A 297 -8.32 -0.58 -1.49
N ALA A 298 -7.14 -0.11 -1.10
CA ALA A 298 -6.95 1.26 -0.63
C ALA A 298 -6.23 2.11 -1.69
N VAL A 299 -6.88 3.16 -2.17
CA VAL A 299 -6.24 4.11 -3.07
C VAL A 299 -5.14 4.84 -2.32
N GLU A 300 -3.90 4.60 -2.71
CA GLU A 300 -2.73 5.33 -2.26
C GLU A 300 -2.40 6.43 -3.27
N HIS A 301 -2.77 7.67 -2.91
CA HIS A 301 -2.65 8.81 -3.80
C HIS A 301 -1.25 9.44 -3.68
N GLU A 302 -0.35 9.05 -4.59
CA GLU A 302 0.99 9.61 -4.76
C GLU A 302 1.20 10.21 -6.18
N ASP A 303 0.12 10.57 -6.86
CA ASP A 303 0.16 11.16 -8.19
C ASP A 303 0.40 12.66 -8.09
N GLN A 304 1.56 13.11 -8.54
CA GLN A 304 1.97 14.51 -8.48
C GLN A 304 1.13 15.45 -9.36
N PHE A 305 0.42 14.92 -10.35
CA PHE A 305 -0.49 15.72 -11.18
C PHE A 305 -1.77 16.11 -10.41
N TRP A 306 -2.24 15.20 -9.55
CA TRP A 306 -3.45 15.37 -8.75
C TRP A 306 -3.16 15.84 -7.32
N ASP A 307 -1.91 16.05 -6.98
CA ASP A 307 -1.49 16.46 -5.64
C ASP A 307 -0.58 17.67 -5.70
N VAL A 308 -0.81 18.62 -4.81
CA VAL A 308 0.13 19.71 -4.57
C VAL A 308 1.09 19.34 -3.44
N PRO A 309 2.36 19.70 -3.53
CA PRO A 309 3.32 19.39 -2.48
C PRO A 309 2.84 19.81 -1.09
N ARG A 310 3.00 18.93 -0.07
CA ARG A 310 2.70 19.16 1.36
C ARG A 310 1.23 19.10 1.77
N THR A 311 0.35 18.43 1.03
CA THR A 311 -1.07 18.37 1.40
C THR A 311 -1.42 17.31 2.44
N ALA A 312 -0.51 16.35 2.71
CA ALA A 312 -0.76 15.30 3.70
C ALA A 312 -0.97 15.85 5.13
N ASP A 313 -0.32 16.96 5.47
CA ASP A 313 -0.39 17.59 6.80
C ASP A 313 -1.60 18.54 6.95
N LEU A 314 -2.29 18.84 5.86
CA LEU A 314 -3.50 19.66 5.93
C LEU A 314 -4.64 18.89 6.61
N PRO A 315 -5.51 19.59 7.37
CA PRO A 315 -6.68 18.96 7.98
C PRO A 315 -7.67 18.42 6.95
N ASP A 316 -7.73 19.03 5.75
CA ASP A 316 -8.55 18.58 4.62
C ASP A 316 -7.71 18.49 3.34
N PHE A 317 -8.18 17.69 2.38
CA PHE A 317 -7.54 17.60 1.07
C PHE A 317 -7.85 18.84 0.22
N PRO A 318 -6.87 19.36 -0.52
CA PRO A 318 -7.13 20.29 -1.61
C PRO A 318 -8.06 19.68 -2.66
N GLN A 319 -8.81 20.52 -3.37
CA GLN A 319 -9.80 20.06 -4.34
C GLN A 319 -9.17 19.16 -5.41
N GLN A 320 -8.00 19.52 -5.93
CA GLN A 320 -7.30 18.73 -6.94
C GLN A 320 -7.01 17.30 -6.46
N ARG A 321 -6.59 17.12 -5.18
CA ARG A 321 -6.38 15.79 -4.61
C ARG A 321 -7.70 15.03 -4.41
N LYS A 322 -8.77 15.73 -4.01
CA LYS A 322 -10.13 15.16 -3.93
C LYS A 322 -10.58 14.64 -5.29
N ASP A 323 -10.36 15.41 -6.36
CA ASP A 323 -10.69 15.02 -7.73
C ASP A 323 -9.92 13.75 -8.16
N GLY A 324 -8.64 13.65 -7.79
CA GLY A 324 -7.83 12.45 -8.02
C GLY A 324 -8.40 11.21 -7.34
N PHE A 325 -8.81 11.31 -6.07
CA PHE A 325 -9.48 10.22 -5.37
C PHE A 325 -10.81 9.82 -6.03
N VAL A 326 -11.62 10.80 -6.42
CA VAL A 326 -12.91 10.53 -7.10
C VAL A 326 -12.69 9.81 -8.43
N LEU A 327 -11.69 10.21 -9.21
CA LEU A 327 -11.35 9.55 -10.47
C LEU A 327 -10.84 8.12 -10.25
N ALA A 328 -9.95 7.92 -9.28
CA ALA A 328 -9.43 6.60 -8.92
C ALA A 328 -10.57 5.64 -8.53
N ARG A 329 -11.51 6.11 -7.70
CA ARG A 329 -12.68 5.32 -7.31
C ARG A 329 -13.53 4.94 -8.52
N ARG A 330 -13.92 5.91 -9.36
CA ARG A 330 -14.73 5.67 -10.57
C ARG A 330 -14.08 4.69 -11.53
N PHE A 331 -12.76 4.73 -11.64
CA PHE A 331 -12.02 3.77 -12.45
C PHE A 331 -12.10 2.36 -11.87
N LEU A 332 -11.83 2.19 -10.57
CA LEU A 332 -11.79 0.86 -9.94
C LEU A 332 -13.19 0.21 -9.85
N GLU A 333 -14.22 0.99 -9.56
CA GLU A 333 -15.57 0.44 -9.38
C GLU A 333 -16.15 -0.20 -10.63
N GLN A 334 -15.68 0.17 -11.83
CA GLN A 334 -16.12 -0.43 -13.10
C GLN A 334 -15.80 -1.93 -13.18
N TYR A 335 -14.81 -2.39 -12.43
CA TYR A 335 -14.37 -3.79 -12.42
C TYR A 335 -14.90 -4.57 -11.21
N LEU A 336 -15.58 -3.92 -10.28
CA LEU A 336 -16.06 -4.55 -9.05
C LEU A 336 -17.56 -4.82 -9.13
N PRO A 337 -18.01 -6.06 -8.83
CA PRO A 337 -19.42 -6.44 -8.93
C PRO A 337 -20.31 -5.62 -7.97
N GLY A 338 -21.54 -5.35 -8.41
CA GLY A 338 -22.57 -4.69 -7.61
C GLY A 338 -22.35 -3.18 -7.37
N ARG A 339 -21.36 -2.57 -8.04
CA ARG A 339 -21.03 -1.14 -7.90
C ARG A 339 -21.35 -0.32 -9.15
N GLN A 340 -21.90 -0.95 -10.18
CA GLN A 340 -22.39 -0.24 -11.35
C GLN A 340 -23.73 0.41 -10.98
N ALA A 341 -23.72 1.72 -10.87
CA ALA A 341 -24.90 2.55 -10.66
C ALA A 341 -25.67 2.77 -11.98
#